data_42a34a49d7c83c5669371c64c82e8e1e
#
_entry.id   42a34a49d7c83c5669371c64c82e8e1e
#
_cell.length_a   1.000
_cell.length_b   1.000
_cell.length_c   1.000
_cell.angle_alpha   90.00
_cell.angle_beta   90.00
_cell.angle_gamma   90.00
#
_symmetry.space_group_name_H-M   'P 1'
#
loop_
_entity.id
_entity.type
_entity.pdbx_description
1 polymer ?
#
loop_
_entity_poly.entity_id
_entity_poly.type
_entity_poly.pdbx_seq_one_letter_code
_entity_poly.pdbx_strand_id
1 'polypeptide(L)'
;MFYLFFYWQNLHRDELYSDSLLSNYNLTRLYANSESSNTLYSNDFFSILNANSNDNPILGIIEIKAINVYYPFFAYYSDENLKLSPCKFFGPEPGKVGNICILGHNYNNDKFFSNVNLLKVNDEIVLYDNLQNSFHYFVEKVYEVNNSDFSPIYDYDKNRMFLTLITCNNVNNNRIIV
;
A
#
# COMPACT_ATOMS: atom_id res chain seq x y z
N MET A 1 4.25 31.71 -4.45
CA MET A 1 5.04 31.35 -3.27
C MET A 1 4.20 30.68 -2.17
N PHE A 2 3.04 31.23 -1.79
CA PHE A 2 2.14 30.62 -0.77
C PHE A 2 1.61 29.22 -1.12
N TYR A 3 1.28 28.94 -2.38
CA TYR A 3 0.76 27.65 -2.82
C TYR A 3 1.79 26.51 -2.68
N LEU A 4 3.06 26.78 -3.02
CA LEU A 4 4.16 25.81 -2.87
C LEU A 4 4.46 25.52 -1.39
N PHE A 5 4.36 26.52 -0.53
CA PHE A 5 4.56 26.36 0.92
C PHE A 5 3.42 25.51 1.54
N PHE A 6 2.17 25.76 1.17
CA PHE A 6 1.01 24.97 1.60
C PHE A 6 1.08 23.52 1.10
N TYR A 7 1.48 23.33 -0.16
CA TYR A 7 1.68 22.02 -0.74
C TYR A 7 2.79 21.25 -0.02
N TRP A 8 3.92 21.90 0.27
CA TRP A 8 5.03 21.31 1.01
C TRP A 8 4.65 20.95 2.46
N GLN A 9 3.92 21.82 3.15
CA GLN A 9 3.42 21.53 4.51
C GLN A 9 2.44 20.35 4.55
N ASN A 10 1.54 20.25 3.57
CA ASN A 10 0.62 19.12 3.48
C ASN A 10 1.36 17.81 3.21
N LEU A 11 2.30 17.83 2.27
CA LEU A 11 3.11 16.66 1.95
C LEU A 11 3.88 16.14 3.17
N HIS A 12 4.51 17.04 3.90
CA HIS A 12 5.28 16.68 5.11
C HIS A 12 4.39 16.17 6.26
N ARG A 13 3.19 16.72 6.39
CA ARG A 13 2.19 16.22 7.36
C ARG A 13 1.73 14.82 7.03
N ASP A 14 1.46 14.54 5.76
CA ASP A 14 1.01 13.23 5.27
C ASP A 14 2.10 12.16 5.47
N GLU A 15 3.37 12.53 5.27
CA GLU A 15 4.52 11.68 5.58
C GLU A 15 4.61 11.34 7.07
N LEU A 16 4.52 12.34 7.95
CA LEU A 16 4.57 12.16 9.40
C LEU A 16 3.42 11.27 9.89
N TYR A 17 2.25 11.40 9.29
CA TYR A 17 1.10 10.57 9.65
C TYR A 17 1.31 9.11 9.21
N SER A 18 1.81 8.89 7.99
CA SER A 18 2.15 7.53 7.51
C SER A 18 3.22 6.87 8.38
N ASP A 19 4.26 7.62 8.77
CA ASP A 19 5.30 7.11 9.67
C ASP A 19 4.75 6.79 11.06
N SER A 20 3.78 7.57 11.56
CA SER A 20 3.10 7.30 12.83
C SER A 20 2.22 6.05 12.77
N LEU A 21 1.49 5.85 11.66
CA LEU A 21 0.72 4.65 11.43
C LEU A 21 1.62 3.41 11.40
N LEU A 22 2.74 3.49 10.71
CA LEU A 22 3.72 2.41 10.63
C LEU A 22 4.36 2.12 11.99
N SER A 23 4.73 3.16 12.75
CA SER A 23 5.27 3.03 14.11
C SER A 23 4.28 2.33 15.03
N ASN A 24 3.03 2.75 15.03
CA ASN A 24 1.97 2.14 15.83
C ASN A 24 1.73 0.67 15.43
N TYR A 25 1.70 0.38 14.14
CA TYR A 25 1.56 -0.98 13.63
C TYR A 25 2.74 -1.87 14.07
N ASN A 26 3.98 -1.38 13.98
CA ASN A 26 5.18 -2.13 14.38
C ASN A 26 5.24 -2.35 15.89
N LEU A 27 4.88 -1.36 16.70
CA LEU A 27 4.81 -1.51 18.17
C LEU A 27 3.85 -2.64 18.54
N THR A 28 2.71 -2.71 17.86
CA THR A 28 1.73 -3.78 18.11
C THR A 28 2.21 -5.15 17.70
N ARG A 29 2.88 -5.22 16.55
CA ARG A 29 3.52 -6.46 16.11
C ARG A 29 4.53 -6.98 17.15
N LEU A 30 5.29 -6.08 17.80
CA LEU A 30 6.22 -6.43 18.87
C LEU A 30 5.49 -6.92 20.12
N TYR A 31 4.39 -6.27 20.52
CA TYR A 31 3.57 -6.71 21.65
C TYR A 31 2.87 -8.04 21.40
N ALA A 32 2.30 -8.25 20.22
CA ALA A 32 1.67 -9.51 19.84
C ALA A 32 2.68 -10.69 19.83
N ASN A 33 3.93 -10.46 19.47
CA ASN A 33 4.99 -11.48 19.48
C ASN A 33 5.57 -11.74 20.88
N SER A 34 5.44 -10.80 21.80
CA SER A 34 5.95 -10.95 23.18
C SER A 34 5.01 -11.75 24.10
N GLU A 35 3.74 -11.88 23.70
CA GLU A 35 2.72 -12.62 24.48
C GLU A 35 2.23 -13.86 23.71
N SER A 36 2.99 -14.92 23.71
CA SER A 36 2.61 -16.21 23.06
C SER A 36 1.47 -16.94 23.78
N SER A 37 0.57 -16.27 24.48
CA SER A 37 -0.49 -16.94 25.27
C SER A 37 -1.84 -16.23 25.43
N ASN A 38 -2.16 -15.14 24.70
CA ASN A 38 -3.51 -14.58 24.82
C ASN A 38 -4.05 -13.98 23.52
N THR A 39 -4.88 -14.77 22.84
CA THR A 39 -5.65 -14.42 21.62
C THR A 39 -6.67 -13.27 21.81
N LEU A 40 -6.82 -12.73 23.00
CA LEU A 40 -7.78 -11.66 23.30
C LEU A 40 -7.25 -10.25 22.99
N TYR A 41 -5.92 -10.02 23.03
CA TYR A 41 -5.34 -8.69 22.86
C TYR A 41 -5.16 -8.28 21.39
N SER A 42 -5.07 -9.23 20.46
CA SER A 42 -4.94 -8.91 19.02
C SER A 42 -6.19 -8.25 18.44
N ASN A 43 -7.38 -8.67 18.90
CA ASN A 43 -8.66 -8.11 18.43
C ASN A 43 -8.92 -6.70 18.96
N ASP A 44 -8.54 -6.41 20.21
CA ASP A 44 -8.74 -5.09 20.82
C ASP A 44 -7.84 -4.02 20.19
N PHE A 45 -6.65 -4.37 19.76
CA PHE A 45 -5.74 -3.42 19.15
C PHE A 45 -6.13 -3.05 17.71
N PHE A 46 -6.55 -4.04 16.90
CA PHE A 46 -7.14 -3.75 15.59
C PHE A 46 -8.43 -2.93 15.74
N SER A 47 -9.17 -3.10 16.83
CA SER A 47 -10.31 -2.24 17.15
C SER A 47 -9.89 -0.81 17.48
N ILE A 48 -8.74 -0.59 18.12
CA ILE A 48 -8.18 0.74 18.42
C ILE A 48 -7.62 1.43 17.18
N LEU A 49 -6.93 0.71 16.28
CA LEU A 49 -6.51 1.26 14.99
C LEU A 49 -7.72 1.59 14.11
N ASN A 50 -8.72 0.73 14.10
CA ASN A 50 -9.96 0.95 13.36
C ASN A 50 -10.84 2.05 13.97
N ALA A 51 -10.84 2.22 15.29
CA ALA A 51 -11.59 3.28 15.97
C ALA A 51 -11.00 4.69 15.77
N ASN A 52 -9.70 4.77 15.46
CA ASN A 52 -9.03 6.06 15.19
C ASN A 52 -8.98 6.44 13.70
N SER A 53 -9.33 5.52 12.81
CA SER A 53 -9.40 5.76 11.36
C SER A 53 -10.86 5.74 10.92
N ASN A 54 -11.57 6.85 10.96
CA ASN A 54 -12.92 7.05 10.45
C ASN A 54 -13.27 6.06 9.29
N ASP A 55 -13.86 4.91 9.63
CA ASP A 55 -14.41 3.88 8.73
C ASP A 55 -13.46 3.24 7.69
N ASN A 56 -12.13 3.44 7.77
CA ASN A 56 -11.21 2.84 6.81
C ASN A 56 -10.05 2.10 7.47
N PRO A 57 -10.19 0.78 7.69
CA PRO A 57 -9.19 -0.02 8.36
C PRO A 57 -7.92 -0.20 7.51
N ILE A 58 -6.78 -0.31 8.18
CA ILE A 58 -5.55 -0.82 7.58
C ILE A 58 -5.77 -2.30 7.25
N LEU A 59 -5.53 -2.67 6.00
CA LEU A 59 -5.66 -4.04 5.52
C LEU A 59 -4.41 -4.86 5.75
N GLY A 60 -3.26 -4.21 5.79
CA GLY A 60 -1.98 -4.87 5.99
C GLY A 60 -0.80 -3.96 5.71
N ILE A 61 0.37 -4.57 5.46
CA ILE A 61 1.60 -3.87 5.05
C ILE A 61 2.02 -4.34 3.67
N ILE A 62 2.53 -3.42 2.88
CA ILE A 62 3.27 -3.70 1.65
C ILE A 62 4.76 -3.46 1.86
N GLU A 63 5.59 -4.45 1.54
CA GLU A 63 7.04 -4.37 1.56
C GLU A 63 7.61 -4.63 0.16
N ILE A 64 8.49 -3.73 -0.31
CA ILE A 64 9.24 -3.88 -1.57
C ILE A 64 10.69 -3.45 -1.29
N LYS A 65 11.53 -4.41 -0.91
CA LYS A 65 12.92 -4.13 -0.48
C LYS A 65 13.76 -3.48 -1.58
N ALA A 66 13.54 -3.85 -2.84
CA ALA A 66 14.29 -3.33 -3.98
C ALA A 66 14.23 -1.80 -4.14
N ILE A 67 13.17 -1.17 -3.61
CA ILE A 67 12.93 0.28 -3.69
C ILE A 67 12.61 0.92 -2.34
N ASN A 68 12.96 0.25 -1.23
CA ASN A 68 12.75 0.71 0.15
C ASN A 68 11.30 1.09 0.49
N VAL A 69 10.32 0.39 -0.07
CA VAL A 69 8.90 0.55 0.29
C VAL A 69 8.56 -0.34 1.48
N TYR A 70 8.02 0.25 2.53
CA TYR A 70 7.47 -0.43 3.69
C TYR A 70 6.39 0.45 4.31
N TYR A 71 5.13 0.23 3.89
CA TYR A 71 3.99 1.06 4.31
C TYR A 71 2.78 0.22 4.69
N PRO A 72 1.97 0.66 5.68
CA PRO A 72 0.63 0.14 5.81
C PRO A 72 -0.18 0.48 4.55
N PHE A 73 -1.21 -0.29 4.23
CA PHE A 73 -2.15 0.08 3.18
C PHE A 73 -3.59 -0.09 3.64
N PHE A 74 -4.43 0.86 3.22
CA PHE A 74 -5.83 0.90 3.60
C PHE A 74 -6.68 -0.11 2.83
N ALA A 75 -7.76 -0.58 3.46
CA ALA A 75 -8.71 -1.51 2.85
C ALA A 75 -9.51 -0.89 1.70
N TYR A 76 -9.72 0.44 1.75
CA TYR A 76 -10.54 1.16 0.78
C TYR A 76 -9.84 2.42 0.30
N TYR A 77 -10.03 2.70 -0.97
CA TYR A 77 -9.57 3.94 -1.58
C TYR A 77 -10.48 5.12 -1.19
N SER A 78 -9.87 6.23 -0.83
CA SER A 78 -10.39 7.59 -0.91
C SER A 78 -9.24 8.55 -1.21
N ASP A 79 -9.55 9.74 -1.69
CA ASP A 79 -8.51 10.76 -1.96
C ASP A 79 -7.78 11.17 -0.68
N GLU A 80 -8.47 11.18 0.46
CA GLU A 80 -7.90 11.46 1.77
C GLU A 80 -6.93 10.35 2.21
N ASN A 81 -7.36 9.08 2.09
CA ASN A 81 -6.55 7.94 2.50
C ASN A 81 -5.32 7.79 1.62
N LEU A 82 -5.45 7.96 0.31
CA LEU A 82 -4.33 7.84 -0.62
C LEU A 82 -3.22 8.87 -0.34
N LYS A 83 -3.54 10.03 0.23
CA LYS A 83 -2.54 11.00 0.70
C LYS A 83 -1.74 10.49 1.88
N LEU A 84 -2.33 9.64 2.70
CA LEU A 84 -1.73 9.14 3.93
C LEU A 84 -0.93 7.86 3.72
N SER A 85 -1.40 6.98 2.83
CA SER A 85 -0.76 5.69 2.57
C SER A 85 -1.33 5.03 1.31
N PRO A 86 -0.68 4.00 0.72
CA PRO A 86 -1.29 3.21 -0.34
C PRO A 86 -2.65 2.66 0.06
N CYS A 87 -3.51 2.44 -0.92
CA CYS A 87 -4.88 1.96 -0.72
C CYS A 87 -5.21 0.80 -1.65
N LYS A 88 -5.91 -0.21 -1.13
CA LYS A 88 -6.55 -1.19 -2.00
C LYS A 88 -7.64 -0.49 -2.82
N PHE A 89 -7.56 -0.63 -4.12
CA PHE A 89 -8.50 -0.06 -5.08
C PHE A 89 -9.50 -1.08 -5.58
N PHE A 90 -9.05 -2.30 -5.84
CA PHE A 90 -9.87 -3.35 -6.44
C PHE A 90 -9.36 -4.74 -6.02
N GLY A 91 -10.22 -5.75 -6.18
CA GLY A 91 -9.87 -7.16 -6.05
C GLY A 91 -10.02 -7.74 -4.65
N PRO A 92 -9.58 -8.99 -4.48
CA PRO A 92 -9.74 -9.73 -3.22
C PRO A 92 -8.79 -9.24 -2.14
N GLU A 93 -8.88 -9.87 -0.96
CA GLU A 93 -7.90 -9.75 0.11
C GLU A 93 -6.55 -10.39 -0.28
N PRO A 94 -5.43 -10.00 0.36
CA PRO A 94 -4.14 -10.65 0.15
C PRO A 94 -4.22 -12.18 0.28
N GLY A 95 -3.49 -12.91 -0.58
CA GLY A 95 -3.44 -14.37 -0.56
C GLY A 95 -4.66 -15.08 -1.15
N LYS A 96 -5.60 -14.37 -1.72
CA LYS A 96 -6.74 -14.95 -2.44
C LYS A 96 -6.48 -14.96 -3.94
N VAL A 97 -7.07 -15.96 -4.61
CA VAL A 97 -7.06 -16.02 -6.09
C VAL A 97 -7.78 -14.79 -6.64
N GLY A 98 -7.16 -14.14 -7.62
CA GLY A 98 -7.62 -12.90 -8.24
C GLY A 98 -6.53 -11.84 -8.25
N ASN A 99 -6.87 -10.64 -8.70
CA ASN A 99 -5.95 -9.50 -8.81
C ASN A 99 -6.25 -8.47 -7.72
N ILE A 100 -5.41 -8.40 -6.69
CA ILE A 100 -5.45 -7.29 -5.74
C ILE A 100 -4.74 -6.09 -6.35
N CYS A 101 -5.44 -4.97 -6.52
CA CYS A 101 -4.90 -3.72 -7.06
C CYS A 101 -4.69 -2.71 -5.94
N ILE A 102 -3.48 -2.20 -5.81
CA ILE A 102 -3.10 -1.21 -4.79
C ILE A 102 -2.65 0.06 -5.49
N LEU A 103 -3.28 1.17 -5.14
CA LEU A 103 -2.88 2.51 -5.56
C LEU A 103 -1.89 3.09 -4.56
N GLY A 104 -0.91 3.84 -5.06
CA GLY A 104 -0.01 4.65 -4.25
C GLY A 104 0.39 5.93 -4.99
N HIS A 105 0.60 7.02 -4.26
CA HIS A 105 1.09 8.26 -4.86
C HIS A 105 2.52 8.14 -5.39
N ASN A 106 2.80 8.91 -6.42
CA ASN A 106 4.15 9.22 -6.88
C ASN A 106 4.42 10.71 -6.63
N TYR A 107 5.16 11.00 -5.55
CA TYR A 107 5.51 12.37 -5.17
C TYR A 107 6.89 12.82 -5.69
N ASN A 108 7.60 11.96 -6.45
CA ASN A 108 8.99 12.18 -6.88
C ASN A 108 9.98 12.44 -5.71
N ASN A 109 9.77 11.79 -4.57
CA ASN A 109 10.54 12.01 -3.34
C ASN A 109 10.93 10.73 -2.61
N ASP A 110 11.04 9.61 -3.33
CA ASP A 110 11.35 8.27 -2.81
C ASP A 110 10.31 7.67 -1.84
N LYS A 111 9.15 8.34 -1.65
CA LYS A 111 8.06 7.89 -0.79
C LYS A 111 6.98 7.16 -1.61
N PHE A 112 6.23 6.31 -0.91
CA PHE A 112 5.12 5.52 -1.46
C PHE A 112 5.54 4.76 -2.74
N PHE A 113 4.90 5.04 -3.88
CA PHE A 113 5.16 4.35 -5.15
C PHE A 113 5.99 5.20 -6.12
N SER A 114 6.76 6.19 -5.62
CA SER A 114 7.59 7.06 -6.46
C SER A 114 8.60 6.30 -7.31
N ASN A 115 9.10 5.17 -6.82
CA ASN A 115 10.18 4.39 -7.45
C ASN A 115 9.72 3.05 -8.03
N VAL A 116 8.41 2.77 -8.13
CA VAL A 116 7.94 1.48 -8.66
C VAL A 116 8.33 1.24 -10.13
N ASN A 117 8.59 2.30 -10.88
CA ASN A 117 9.11 2.23 -12.25
C ASN A 117 10.56 1.69 -12.33
N LEU A 118 11.29 1.63 -11.22
CA LEU A 118 12.64 1.08 -11.14
C LEU A 118 12.66 -0.44 -10.90
N LEU A 119 11.52 -1.02 -10.57
CA LEU A 119 11.39 -2.46 -10.34
C LEU A 119 11.70 -3.24 -11.60
N LYS A 120 12.25 -4.43 -11.40
CA LYS A 120 12.65 -5.36 -12.45
C LYS A 120 11.89 -6.66 -12.31
N VAL A 121 11.79 -7.40 -13.40
CA VAL A 121 11.25 -8.76 -13.39
C VAL A 121 11.97 -9.61 -12.33
N ASN A 122 11.19 -10.34 -11.54
CA ASN A 122 11.57 -11.14 -10.37
C ASN A 122 11.90 -10.34 -9.09
N ASP A 123 11.80 -9.02 -9.06
CA ASP A 123 11.81 -8.30 -7.77
C ASP A 123 10.62 -8.77 -6.92
N GLU A 124 10.88 -8.97 -5.64
CA GLU A 124 9.88 -9.47 -4.70
C GLU A 124 9.06 -8.33 -4.09
N ILE A 125 7.75 -8.56 -4.02
CA ILE A 125 6.79 -7.73 -3.31
C ILE A 125 6.08 -8.61 -2.27
N VAL A 126 6.09 -8.20 -1.01
CA VAL A 126 5.44 -8.95 0.06
C VAL A 126 4.27 -8.14 0.62
N LEU A 127 3.10 -8.76 0.67
CA LEU A 127 1.98 -8.25 1.44
C LEU A 127 1.86 -9.03 2.74
N TYR A 128 1.72 -8.31 3.84
CA TYR A 128 1.39 -8.88 5.15
C TYR A 128 -0.04 -8.53 5.49
N ASP A 129 -0.84 -9.50 5.89
CA ASP A 129 -2.18 -9.23 6.42
C ASP A 129 -2.14 -8.88 7.93
N ASN A 130 -3.30 -8.55 8.48
CA ASN A 130 -3.45 -8.22 9.89
C ASN A 130 -3.21 -9.41 10.85
N LEU A 131 -3.19 -10.65 10.33
CA LEU A 131 -2.85 -11.86 11.07
C LEU A 131 -1.36 -12.23 10.92
N GLN A 132 -0.55 -11.35 10.31
CA GLN A 132 0.88 -11.51 10.03
C GLN A 132 1.19 -12.65 9.03
N ASN A 133 0.23 -13.13 8.26
CA ASN A 133 0.54 -13.99 7.14
C ASN A 133 1.24 -13.16 6.05
N SER A 134 2.28 -13.74 5.46
CA SER A 134 3.01 -13.13 4.34
C SER A 134 2.61 -13.77 3.01
N PHE A 135 2.38 -12.93 2.01
CA PHE A 135 2.03 -13.33 0.64
C PHE A 135 3.07 -12.75 -0.30
N HIS A 136 3.78 -13.61 -1.00
CA HIS A 136 4.92 -13.26 -1.84
C HIS A 136 4.49 -13.20 -3.30
N TYR A 137 4.75 -12.06 -3.92
CA TYR A 137 4.52 -11.79 -5.33
C TYR A 137 5.85 -11.43 -5.98
N PHE A 138 5.99 -11.74 -7.26
CA PHE A 138 7.19 -11.42 -8.03
C PHE A 138 6.79 -10.60 -9.24
N VAL A 139 7.54 -9.54 -9.50
CA VAL A 139 7.28 -8.65 -10.64
C VAL A 139 7.38 -9.45 -11.94
N GLU A 140 6.29 -9.48 -12.70
CA GLU A 140 6.27 -10.07 -14.05
C GLU A 140 6.57 -9.02 -15.11
N LYS A 141 6.06 -7.79 -14.93
CA LYS A 141 6.24 -6.68 -15.87
C LYS A 141 6.09 -5.32 -15.19
N VAL A 142 6.77 -4.33 -15.74
CA VAL A 142 6.57 -2.90 -15.45
C VAL A 142 6.28 -2.20 -16.75
N TYR A 143 5.16 -1.50 -16.84
CA TYR A 143 4.73 -0.87 -18.09
C TYR A 143 3.86 0.36 -17.82
N GLU A 144 3.56 1.10 -18.87
CA GLU A 144 2.78 2.31 -18.79
C GLU A 144 1.50 2.18 -19.61
N VAL A 145 0.41 2.73 -19.09
CA VAL A 145 -0.88 2.82 -19.78
C VAL A 145 -1.45 4.23 -19.72
N ASN A 146 -2.36 4.55 -20.60
CA ASN A 146 -3.13 5.79 -20.51
C ASN A 146 -3.92 5.83 -19.20
N ASN A 147 -4.11 7.03 -18.64
CA ASN A 147 -4.82 7.20 -17.36
C ASN A 147 -6.29 6.74 -17.37
N SER A 148 -6.89 6.58 -18.54
CA SER A 148 -8.24 6.05 -18.73
C SER A 148 -8.29 4.55 -19.05
N ASP A 149 -7.14 3.87 -19.12
CA ASP A 149 -7.07 2.45 -19.39
C ASP A 149 -7.15 1.65 -18.10
N PHE A 150 -8.25 0.93 -17.91
CA PHE A 150 -8.49 0.06 -16.77
C PHE A 150 -8.19 -1.42 -17.05
N SER A 151 -7.66 -1.76 -18.23
CA SER A 151 -7.35 -3.14 -18.59
C SER A 151 -6.42 -3.84 -17.58
N PRO A 152 -5.44 -3.18 -16.92
CA PRO A 152 -4.58 -3.83 -15.95
C PRO A 152 -5.31 -4.43 -14.74
N ILE A 153 -6.52 -3.96 -14.46
CA ILE A 153 -7.34 -4.46 -13.34
C ILE A 153 -7.98 -5.80 -13.69
N TYR A 154 -8.32 -6.01 -14.98
CA TYR A 154 -9.15 -7.13 -15.44
C TYR A 154 -8.39 -8.17 -16.27
N ASP A 155 -7.23 -7.81 -16.83
CA ASP A 155 -6.42 -8.66 -17.71
C ASP A 155 -5.41 -9.49 -16.90
N TYR A 156 -5.90 -10.54 -16.24
CA TYR A 156 -5.09 -11.47 -15.45
C TYR A 156 -5.64 -12.90 -15.53
N ASP A 157 -4.79 -13.89 -15.24
CA ASP A 157 -5.21 -15.29 -15.12
C ASP A 157 -6.06 -15.48 -13.85
N LYS A 158 -7.34 -15.77 -14.04
CA LYS A 158 -8.33 -15.88 -12.98
C LYS A 158 -8.13 -17.08 -12.04
N ASN A 159 -7.14 -17.94 -12.31
CA ASN A 159 -6.82 -19.11 -11.49
C ASN A 159 -5.59 -18.90 -10.59
N ARG A 160 -4.97 -17.72 -10.64
CA ARG A 160 -3.77 -17.37 -9.89
C ARG A 160 -4.00 -16.17 -8.98
N MET A 161 -3.10 -16.00 -8.03
CA MET A 161 -3.01 -14.77 -7.24
C MET A 161 -2.17 -13.75 -8.00
N PHE A 162 -2.71 -12.56 -8.21
CA PHE A 162 -2.03 -11.42 -8.82
C PHE A 162 -2.05 -10.22 -7.88
N LEU A 163 -1.01 -9.41 -8.00
CA LEU A 163 -0.91 -8.10 -7.41
C LEU A 163 -0.62 -7.09 -8.53
N THR A 164 -1.40 -6.03 -8.60
CA THR A 164 -1.16 -4.90 -9.50
C THR A 164 -0.91 -3.64 -8.69
N LEU A 165 0.28 -3.05 -8.80
CA LEU A 165 0.57 -1.73 -8.25
C LEU A 165 0.29 -0.68 -9.32
N ILE A 166 -0.35 0.41 -8.91
CA ILE A 166 -0.76 1.49 -9.82
C ILE A 166 -0.31 2.82 -9.23
N THR A 167 0.41 3.62 -10.00
CA THR A 167 0.79 4.98 -9.63
C THR A 167 0.74 5.93 -10.83
N CYS A 168 0.85 7.24 -10.57
CA CYS A 168 0.91 8.24 -11.62
C CYS A 168 2.30 8.30 -12.25
N ASN A 169 2.35 8.48 -13.57
CA ASN A 169 3.52 9.02 -14.24
C ASN A 169 3.38 10.55 -14.30
N ASN A 170 4.20 11.26 -13.52
CA ASN A 170 4.10 12.71 -13.40
C ASN A 170 4.60 13.50 -14.64
N VAL A 171 5.19 12.79 -15.61
CA VAL A 171 5.72 13.41 -16.84
C VAL A 171 4.63 13.59 -17.89
N ASN A 172 3.76 12.60 -18.07
CA ASN A 172 2.82 12.53 -19.19
C ASN A 172 1.38 12.25 -18.77
N ASN A 173 1.09 12.27 -17.46
CA ASN A 173 -0.21 11.99 -16.86
C ASN A 173 -0.77 10.58 -17.11
N ASN A 174 0.07 9.63 -17.52
CA ASN A 174 -0.27 8.22 -17.64
C ASN A 174 -0.23 7.49 -16.28
N ARG A 175 -0.42 6.19 -16.30
CA ARG A 175 -0.25 5.32 -15.13
C ARG A 175 0.91 4.36 -15.34
N ILE A 176 1.76 4.22 -14.31
CA ILE A 176 2.77 3.16 -14.22
C ILE A 176 2.11 1.99 -13.53
N ILE A 177 2.27 0.82 -14.14
CA ILE A 177 1.69 -0.45 -13.72
C ILE A 177 2.83 -1.45 -13.46
N VAL A 178 2.75 -2.09 -12.33
CA VAL A 178 3.63 -3.21 -11.97
C VAL A 178 2.81 -4.45 -11.67
#